data_32fe8af64d097e7d0d5b5daf84be634c
#
_entry.id   32fe8af64d097e7d0d5b5daf84be634c
#
_cell.length_a   1.000
_cell.length_b   1.000
_cell.length_c   1.000
_cell.angle_alpha   90.00
_cell.angle_beta   90.00
_cell.angle_gamma   90.00
#
_symmetry.space_group_name_H-M   'P 1'
#
loop_
_entity.id
_entity.type
_entity.pdbx_description
1 polymer ?
#
loop_
_entity_poly.entity_id
_entity_poly.type
_entity_poly.pdbx_seq_one_letter_code
_entity_poly.pdbx_strand_id
1 'polypeptide(L)'
;PSQIDIYATDFDSKEKVQNIIKDYNKLQQDDGKEENVINYTDYVGIMMSSVSTIINAISYVLIAFVAISLIVSSIMIGIITYISVLERTKEIGVLRSIGASKKDVSRIFNAETLIEGFVSGALGIVVTLLLCIPANALIKHLTDISNVAQLPIAGGVILIIISMFLTFIA
;
A
#
# COMPACT_ATOMS: atom_id res chain seq x y z
N PRO A 1 -44.52 -7.32 -20.34
CA PRO A 1 -43.65 -6.36 -19.68
C PRO A 1 -42.42 -6.11 -20.54
N SER A 2 -42.12 -4.85 -20.78
CA SER A 2 -40.96 -4.44 -21.60
C SER A 2 -39.64 -4.52 -20.86
N GLN A 3 -39.67 -4.69 -19.54
CA GLN A 3 -38.49 -4.72 -18.67
C GLN A 3 -38.81 -5.53 -17.41
N ILE A 4 -37.81 -6.25 -16.92
CA ILE A 4 -37.84 -6.97 -15.64
C ILE A 4 -36.68 -6.47 -14.81
N ASP A 5 -36.97 -5.96 -13.61
CA ASP A 5 -35.96 -5.53 -12.65
C ASP A 5 -35.72 -6.64 -11.64
N ILE A 6 -34.44 -7.05 -11.49
CA ILE A 6 -34.01 -8.07 -10.55
C ILE A 6 -33.21 -7.41 -9.43
N TYR A 7 -33.65 -7.57 -8.19
CA TYR A 7 -32.96 -7.08 -6.99
C TYR A 7 -32.31 -8.24 -6.27
N ALA A 8 -31.01 -8.29 -6.27
CA ALA A 8 -30.24 -9.27 -5.50
C ALA A 8 -30.13 -8.82 -4.02
N THR A 9 -30.13 -9.77 -3.10
CA THR A 9 -30.03 -9.53 -1.65
C THR A 9 -28.61 -9.13 -1.23
N ASP A 10 -27.61 -9.57 -1.98
CA ASP A 10 -26.18 -9.30 -1.74
C ASP A 10 -25.38 -9.34 -3.05
N PHE A 11 -24.11 -8.95 -2.98
CA PHE A 11 -23.22 -8.91 -4.15
C PHE A 11 -22.92 -10.29 -4.72
N ASP A 12 -22.79 -11.31 -3.88
CA ASP A 12 -22.52 -12.69 -4.31
C ASP A 12 -23.71 -13.26 -5.10
N SER A 13 -24.92 -13.00 -4.64
CA SER A 13 -26.15 -13.38 -5.35
C SER A 13 -26.31 -12.66 -6.67
N LYS A 14 -25.94 -11.38 -6.73
CA LYS A 14 -25.91 -10.59 -7.97
C LYS A 14 -24.93 -11.18 -8.99
N GLU A 15 -23.71 -11.52 -8.56
CA GLU A 15 -22.70 -12.10 -9.43
C GLU A 15 -23.13 -13.47 -9.97
N LYS A 16 -23.78 -14.29 -9.14
CA LYS A 16 -24.37 -15.57 -9.58
C LYS A 16 -25.42 -15.36 -10.67
N VAL A 17 -26.33 -14.39 -10.50
CA VAL A 17 -27.35 -14.08 -11.52
C VAL A 17 -26.70 -13.63 -12.82
N GLN A 18 -25.68 -12.77 -12.75
CA GLN A 18 -24.93 -12.35 -13.94
C GLN A 18 -24.25 -13.52 -14.67
N ASN A 19 -23.63 -14.43 -13.93
CA ASN A 19 -22.97 -15.58 -14.51
C ASN A 19 -23.98 -16.53 -15.18
N ILE A 20 -25.13 -16.76 -14.56
CA ILE A 20 -26.22 -17.56 -15.15
C ILE A 20 -26.68 -16.93 -16.47
N ILE A 21 -26.91 -15.61 -16.52
CA ILE A 21 -27.33 -14.93 -17.74
C ILE A 21 -26.24 -15.01 -18.81
N LYS A 22 -24.96 -14.83 -18.45
CA LYS A 22 -23.85 -14.95 -19.38
C LYS A 22 -23.73 -16.35 -19.98
N ASP A 23 -23.85 -17.38 -19.14
CA ASP A 23 -23.78 -18.78 -19.58
C ASP A 23 -24.95 -19.14 -20.49
N TYR A 24 -26.16 -18.69 -20.14
CA TYR A 24 -27.34 -18.84 -20.99
C TYR A 24 -27.16 -18.15 -22.34
N ASN A 25 -26.73 -16.90 -22.36
CA ASN A 25 -26.51 -16.15 -23.57
C ASN A 25 -25.45 -16.80 -24.47
N LYS A 26 -24.38 -17.33 -23.89
CA LYS A 26 -23.35 -18.05 -24.62
C LYS A 26 -23.93 -19.30 -25.29
N LEU A 27 -24.74 -20.10 -24.58
CA LEU A 27 -25.40 -21.26 -25.14
C LEU A 27 -26.35 -20.92 -26.30
N GLN A 28 -27.11 -19.81 -26.18
CA GLN A 28 -28.01 -19.36 -27.24
C GLN A 28 -27.25 -18.85 -28.47
N GLN A 29 -26.12 -18.19 -28.28
CA GLN A 29 -25.25 -17.77 -29.39
C GLN A 29 -24.59 -18.94 -30.08
N ASP A 30 -24.08 -19.93 -29.34
CA ASP A 30 -23.47 -21.15 -29.87
C ASP A 30 -24.48 -21.98 -30.67
N ASP A 31 -25.79 -21.97 -30.28
CA ASP A 31 -26.90 -22.61 -30.98
C ASP A 31 -27.43 -21.77 -32.17
N GLY A 32 -26.89 -20.58 -32.45
CA GLY A 32 -27.36 -19.71 -33.51
C GLY A 32 -28.72 -19.05 -33.27
N LYS A 33 -29.19 -19.02 -32.02
CA LYS A 33 -30.48 -18.44 -31.59
C LYS A 33 -30.28 -17.05 -30.96
N GLU A 34 -29.76 -16.13 -31.73
CA GLU A 34 -29.42 -14.74 -31.20
C GLU A 34 -30.67 -14.01 -30.70
N GLU A 35 -31.85 -14.31 -31.18
CA GLU A 35 -33.15 -13.77 -30.77
C GLU A 35 -33.50 -14.08 -29.29
N ASN A 36 -32.91 -15.13 -28.73
CA ASN A 36 -33.13 -15.55 -27.34
C ASN A 36 -32.10 -14.96 -26.35
N VAL A 37 -31.18 -14.17 -26.83
CA VAL A 37 -30.16 -13.54 -25.98
C VAL A 37 -30.81 -12.52 -25.06
N ILE A 38 -30.55 -12.65 -23.74
CA ILE A 38 -31.05 -11.71 -22.72
C ILE A 38 -30.12 -10.51 -22.65
N ASN A 39 -30.64 -9.35 -23.04
CA ASN A 39 -29.95 -8.08 -22.83
C ASN A 39 -30.24 -7.56 -21.43
N TYR A 40 -29.19 -7.35 -20.63
CA TYR A 40 -29.33 -6.81 -19.29
C TYR A 40 -28.37 -5.65 -19.05
N THR A 41 -28.78 -4.73 -18.19
CA THR A 41 -27.94 -3.61 -17.74
C THR A 41 -27.68 -3.74 -16.26
N ASP A 42 -26.42 -3.81 -15.88
CA ASP A 42 -25.98 -3.86 -14.48
C ASP A 42 -25.73 -2.43 -13.96
N TYR A 43 -26.75 -1.77 -13.50
CA TYR A 43 -26.63 -0.40 -12.94
C TYR A 43 -25.71 -0.35 -11.72
N VAL A 44 -25.79 -1.36 -10.83
CA VAL A 44 -24.97 -1.43 -9.63
C VAL A 44 -23.50 -1.61 -9.99
N GLY A 45 -23.21 -2.51 -10.96
CA GLY A 45 -21.85 -2.72 -11.46
C GLY A 45 -21.25 -1.46 -12.09
N ILE A 46 -22.03 -0.72 -12.89
CA ILE A 46 -21.60 0.55 -13.48
C ILE A 46 -21.29 1.59 -12.40
N MET A 47 -22.16 1.72 -11.39
CA MET A 47 -21.94 2.65 -10.29
C MET A 47 -20.68 2.25 -9.49
N MET A 48 -20.52 0.97 -9.16
CA MET A 48 -19.36 0.48 -8.41
C MET A 48 -18.05 0.65 -9.19
N SER A 49 -18.06 0.41 -10.50
CA SER A 49 -16.88 0.64 -11.34
C SER A 49 -16.50 2.13 -11.40
N SER A 50 -17.48 3.02 -11.46
CA SER A 50 -17.24 4.48 -11.44
C SER A 50 -16.64 4.93 -10.10
N VAL A 51 -17.21 4.46 -8.98
CA VAL A 51 -16.68 4.72 -7.64
C VAL A 51 -15.25 4.17 -7.49
N SER A 52 -15.02 2.93 -7.93
CA SER A 52 -13.69 2.32 -7.89
C SER A 52 -12.67 3.09 -8.73
N THR A 53 -13.08 3.61 -9.88
CA THR A 53 -12.20 4.45 -10.72
C THR A 53 -11.78 5.73 -10.00
N ILE A 54 -12.72 6.40 -9.33
CA ILE A 54 -12.43 7.61 -8.54
C ILE A 54 -11.49 7.28 -7.37
N ILE A 55 -11.78 6.20 -6.62
CA ILE A 55 -10.94 5.76 -5.51
C ILE A 55 -9.52 5.43 -5.98
N ASN A 56 -9.38 4.72 -7.10
CA ASN A 56 -8.08 4.39 -7.67
C ASN A 56 -7.33 5.67 -8.12
N ALA A 57 -8.00 6.62 -8.75
CA ALA A 57 -7.38 7.89 -9.14
C ALA A 57 -6.83 8.66 -7.94
N ILE A 58 -7.63 8.78 -6.86
CA ILE A 58 -7.20 9.42 -5.61
C ILE A 58 -6.03 8.64 -4.99
N SER A 59 -6.09 7.32 -4.96
CA SER A 59 -5.04 6.46 -4.41
C SER A 59 -3.72 6.64 -5.17
N TYR A 60 -3.74 6.71 -6.51
CA TYR A 60 -2.53 6.94 -7.30
C TYR A 60 -1.93 8.32 -7.01
N VAL A 61 -2.75 9.36 -6.86
CA VAL A 61 -2.26 10.69 -6.48
C VAL A 61 -1.60 10.66 -5.10
N LEU A 62 -2.23 10.01 -4.11
CA LEU A 62 -1.67 9.87 -2.76
C LEU A 62 -0.35 9.08 -2.77
N ILE A 63 -0.29 7.97 -3.54
CA ILE A 63 0.94 7.18 -3.70
C ILE A 63 2.05 8.04 -4.31
N ALA A 64 1.74 8.87 -5.32
CA ALA A 64 2.72 9.77 -5.91
C ALA A 64 3.27 10.79 -4.90
N PHE A 65 2.42 11.39 -4.07
CA PHE A 65 2.86 12.29 -3.00
C PHE A 65 3.75 11.59 -1.97
N VAL A 66 3.38 10.38 -1.56
CA VAL A 66 4.20 9.57 -0.63
C VAL A 66 5.55 9.23 -1.26
N ALA A 67 5.59 8.85 -2.54
CA ALA A 67 6.82 8.54 -3.25
C ALA A 67 7.76 9.76 -3.30
N ILE A 68 7.25 10.94 -3.62
CA ILE A 68 8.04 12.19 -3.61
C ILE A 68 8.56 12.48 -2.19
N SER A 69 7.72 12.33 -1.16
CA SER A 69 8.13 12.53 0.23
C SER A 69 9.25 11.57 0.65
N LEU A 70 9.17 10.30 0.22
CA LEU A 70 10.23 9.31 0.48
C LEU A 70 11.56 9.69 -0.19
N ILE A 71 11.52 10.20 -1.43
CA ILE A 71 12.72 10.66 -2.13
C ILE A 71 13.37 11.82 -1.38
N VAL A 72 12.58 12.82 -0.99
CA VAL A 72 13.10 13.99 -0.24
C VAL A 72 13.67 13.56 1.11
N SER A 73 12.97 12.67 1.83
CA SER A 73 13.46 12.14 3.11
C SER A 73 14.77 11.36 2.95
N SER A 74 14.90 10.56 1.89
CA SER A 74 16.13 9.80 1.60
C SER A 74 17.32 10.75 1.35
N ILE A 75 17.12 11.81 0.59
CA ILE A 75 18.16 12.83 0.36
C ILE A 75 18.56 13.49 1.69
N MET A 76 17.59 13.83 2.55
CA MET A 76 17.86 14.44 3.84
C MET A 76 18.64 13.51 4.76
N ILE A 77 18.27 12.21 4.82
CA ILE A 77 19.00 11.19 5.57
C ILE A 77 20.45 11.13 5.07
N GLY A 78 20.66 11.09 3.76
CA GLY A 78 22.01 11.06 3.17
C GLY A 78 22.86 12.27 3.56
N ILE A 79 22.28 13.48 3.58
CA ILE A 79 22.99 14.70 4.01
C ILE A 79 23.37 14.61 5.50
N ILE A 80 22.43 14.18 6.36
CA ILE A 80 22.68 14.05 7.81
C ILE A 80 23.75 13.01 8.07
N THR A 81 23.67 11.85 7.40
CA THR A 81 24.67 10.78 7.52
C THR A 81 26.05 11.26 7.06
N TYR A 82 26.12 12.00 5.94
CA TYR A 82 27.36 12.58 5.45
C TYR A 82 27.99 13.54 6.48
N ILE A 83 27.20 14.44 7.07
CA ILE A 83 27.69 15.38 8.10
C ILE A 83 28.16 14.58 9.32
N SER A 84 27.42 13.58 9.80
CA SER A 84 27.80 12.75 10.94
C SER A 84 29.16 12.04 10.73
N VAL A 85 29.40 11.53 9.51
CA VAL A 85 30.69 10.92 9.16
C VAL A 85 31.82 11.94 9.19
N LEU A 86 31.59 13.16 8.70
CA LEU A 86 32.59 14.23 8.74
C LEU A 86 32.94 14.62 10.18
N GLU A 87 31.98 14.73 11.07
CA GLU A 87 32.19 15.05 12.48
C GLU A 87 33.03 13.99 13.20
N ARG A 88 32.84 12.70 12.83
CA ARG A 88 33.56 11.54 13.39
C ARG A 88 34.92 11.24 12.71
N THR A 89 35.40 12.12 11.82
CA THR A 89 36.63 11.86 11.05
C THR A 89 37.84 11.59 11.96
N LYS A 90 37.95 12.23 13.15
CA LYS A 90 39.00 11.99 14.11
C LYS A 90 38.95 10.59 14.70
N GLU A 91 37.77 10.08 15.04
CA GLU A 91 37.56 8.73 15.57
C GLU A 91 37.95 7.68 14.53
N ILE A 92 37.56 7.90 13.26
CA ILE A 92 37.95 7.07 12.12
C ILE A 92 39.46 7.05 11.96
N GLY A 93 40.10 8.21 12.10
CA GLY A 93 41.56 8.35 12.05
C GLY A 93 42.27 7.54 13.16
N VAL A 94 41.78 7.59 14.39
CA VAL A 94 42.28 6.80 15.51
C VAL A 94 42.12 5.31 15.25
N LEU A 95 40.92 4.86 14.84
CA LEU A 95 40.68 3.43 14.49
C LEU A 95 41.64 2.92 13.42
N ARG A 96 41.94 3.75 12.41
CA ARG A 96 42.87 3.38 11.34
C ARG A 96 44.33 3.39 11.81
N SER A 97 44.68 4.25 12.75
CA SER A 97 46.07 4.32 13.30
C SER A 97 46.40 3.08 14.13
N ILE A 98 45.42 2.45 14.77
CA ILE A 98 45.59 1.17 15.52
C ILE A 98 45.42 -0.06 14.63
N GLY A 99 45.28 0.12 13.29
CA GLY A 99 45.31 -0.98 12.31
C GLY A 99 43.99 -1.44 11.73
N ALA A 100 42.89 -0.75 12.02
CA ALA A 100 41.60 -1.07 11.42
C ALA A 100 41.62 -0.86 9.90
N SER A 101 41.11 -1.85 9.15
CA SER A 101 40.98 -1.76 7.71
C SER A 101 39.82 -0.84 7.29
N LYS A 102 39.86 -0.33 6.04
CA LYS A 102 38.72 0.44 5.49
C LYS A 102 37.40 -0.33 5.55
N LYS A 103 37.46 -1.66 5.37
CA LYS A 103 36.29 -2.55 5.41
C LYS A 103 35.70 -2.65 6.81
N ASP A 104 36.53 -2.66 7.84
CA ASP A 104 36.08 -2.75 9.22
C ASP A 104 35.34 -1.46 9.63
N VAL A 105 35.90 -0.30 9.27
CA VAL A 105 35.24 0.99 9.48
C VAL A 105 33.91 1.04 8.73
N SER A 106 33.87 0.69 7.45
CA SER A 106 32.63 0.66 6.67
C SER A 106 31.56 -0.27 7.26
N ARG A 107 31.96 -1.44 7.81
CA ARG A 107 31.01 -2.36 8.45
C ARG A 107 30.33 -1.76 9.68
N ILE A 108 31.08 -0.97 10.47
CA ILE A 108 30.52 -0.30 11.65
C ILE A 108 29.44 0.68 11.22
N PHE A 109 29.73 1.55 10.25
CA PHE A 109 28.74 2.52 9.74
C PHE A 109 27.55 1.85 9.05
N ASN A 110 27.77 0.82 8.27
CA ASN A 110 26.67 0.08 7.66
C ASN A 110 25.77 -0.62 8.70
N ALA A 111 26.34 -1.09 9.80
CA ALA A 111 25.56 -1.65 10.90
C ALA A 111 24.74 -0.57 11.61
N GLU A 112 25.32 0.62 11.83
CA GLU A 112 24.65 1.78 12.42
C GLU A 112 23.44 2.21 11.57
N THR A 113 23.61 2.37 10.26
CA THR A 113 22.52 2.74 9.33
C THR A 113 21.43 1.68 9.24
N LEU A 114 21.78 0.39 9.30
CA LEU A 114 20.78 -0.67 9.32
C LEU A 114 19.94 -0.66 10.60
N ILE A 115 20.57 -0.40 11.76
CA ILE A 115 19.88 -0.27 13.03
C ILE A 115 18.96 0.96 13.02
N GLU A 116 19.42 2.09 12.51
CA GLU A 116 18.61 3.30 12.35
C GLU A 116 17.38 3.04 11.45
N GLY A 117 17.57 2.39 10.31
CA GLY A 117 16.50 2.02 9.40
C GLY A 117 15.48 1.07 10.04
N PHE A 118 15.94 0.10 10.81
CA PHE A 118 15.06 -0.81 11.55
C PHE A 118 14.25 -0.09 12.62
N VAL A 119 14.93 0.71 13.46
CA VAL A 119 14.26 1.47 14.55
C VAL A 119 13.26 2.47 13.98
N SER A 120 13.62 3.21 12.94
CA SER A 120 12.74 4.17 12.27
C SER A 120 11.52 3.48 11.66
N GLY A 121 11.71 2.34 10.99
CA GLY A 121 10.62 1.55 10.44
C GLY A 121 9.69 1.00 11.52
N ALA A 122 10.24 0.49 12.62
CA ALA A 122 9.46 0.00 13.75
C ALA A 122 8.64 1.13 14.42
N LEU A 123 9.26 2.30 14.63
CA LEU A 123 8.57 3.49 15.15
C LEU A 123 7.44 3.93 14.22
N GLY A 124 7.66 3.94 12.90
CA GLY A 124 6.63 4.25 11.93
C GLY A 124 5.41 3.33 12.03
N ILE A 125 5.64 2.03 12.22
CA ILE A 125 4.54 1.06 12.42
C ILE A 125 3.80 1.34 13.73
N VAL A 126 4.51 1.58 14.83
CA VAL A 126 3.88 1.89 16.13
C VAL A 126 3.00 3.13 16.02
N VAL A 127 3.50 4.20 15.39
CA VAL A 127 2.74 5.44 15.17
C VAL A 127 1.50 5.16 14.28
N THR A 128 1.65 4.37 13.22
CA THR A 128 0.53 4.01 12.34
C THR A 128 -0.54 3.24 13.11
N LEU A 129 -0.16 2.25 13.93
CA LEU A 129 -1.10 1.48 14.74
C LEU A 129 -1.83 2.37 15.76
N LEU A 130 -1.12 3.29 16.40
CA LEU A 130 -1.71 4.27 17.32
C LEU A 130 -2.71 5.18 16.60
N LEU A 131 -2.44 5.61 15.38
CA LEU A 131 -3.35 6.42 14.56
C LEU A 131 -4.55 5.63 14.04
N CYS A 132 -4.42 4.32 13.81
CA CYS A 132 -5.55 3.47 13.41
C CYS A 132 -6.66 3.42 14.49
N ILE A 133 -6.31 3.57 15.78
CA ILE A 133 -7.30 3.55 16.87
C ILE A 133 -8.31 4.70 16.74
N PRO A 134 -7.89 5.99 16.75
CA PRO A 134 -8.82 7.10 16.61
C PRO A 134 -9.46 7.15 15.21
N ALA A 135 -8.76 6.73 14.16
CA ALA A 135 -9.32 6.66 12.82
C ALA A 135 -10.49 5.68 12.75
N ASN A 136 -10.35 4.48 13.30
CA ASN A 136 -11.45 3.51 13.37
C ASN A 136 -12.62 3.99 14.24
N ALA A 137 -12.33 4.69 15.35
CA ALA A 137 -13.37 5.28 16.20
C ALA A 137 -14.18 6.33 15.44
N LEU A 138 -13.51 7.20 14.67
CA LEU A 138 -14.15 8.23 13.86
C LEU A 138 -14.99 7.62 12.73
N ILE A 139 -14.44 6.65 11.99
CA ILE A 139 -15.14 5.97 10.90
C ILE A 139 -16.38 5.25 11.45
N LYS A 140 -16.25 4.52 12.56
CA LYS A 140 -17.37 3.84 13.22
C LYS A 140 -18.49 4.82 13.62
N HIS A 141 -18.13 6.00 14.10
CA HIS A 141 -19.09 7.02 14.48
C HIS A 141 -19.85 7.60 13.28
N LEU A 142 -19.22 7.66 12.11
CA LEU A 142 -19.80 8.26 10.90
C LEU A 142 -20.55 7.27 10.00
N THR A 143 -20.12 6.00 9.98
CA THR A 143 -20.60 5.01 8.99
C THR A 143 -21.12 3.71 9.61
N ASP A 144 -21.05 3.55 10.93
CA ASP A 144 -21.34 2.30 11.66
C ASP A 144 -20.48 1.09 11.22
N ILE A 145 -19.45 1.31 10.38
CA ILE A 145 -18.53 0.26 9.94
C ILE A 145 -17.33 0.24 10.88
N SER A 146 -17.03 -0.91 11.47
CA SER A 146 -15.89 -1.09 12.37
C SER A 146 -14.70 -1.72 11.66
N ASN A 147 -13.47 -1.40 12.13
CA ASN A 147 -12.21 -2.02 11.67
C ASN A 147 -11.88 -1.81 10.19
N VAL A 148 -12.12 -0.61 9.67
CA VAL A 148 -11.77 -0.24 8.28
C VAL A 148 -10.28 0.06 8.14
N ALA A 149 -9.71 0.83 9.07
CA ALA A 149 -8.29 1.16 9.07
C ALA A 149 -7.49 0.04 9.75
N GLN A 150 -6.86 -0.81 8.96
CA GLN A 150 -6.02 -1.90 9.45
C GLN A 150 -4.68 -1.89 8.71
N LEU A 151 -3.60 -2.10 9.45
CA LEU A 151 -2.28 -2.37 8.86
C LEU A 151 -2.09 -3.88 8.76
N PRO A 152 -2.07 -4.48 7.56
CA PRO A 152 -1.80 -5.90 7.41
C PRO A 152 -0.35 -6.20 7.86
N ILE A 153 -0.13 -7.31 8.54
CA ILE A 153 1.20 -7.72 9.05
C ILE A 153 2.23 -7.73 7.94
N ALA A 154 1.87 -8.27 6.77
CA ALA A 154 2.74 -8.28 5.60
C ALA A 154 3.14 -6.86 5.16
N GLY A 155 2.20 -5.90 5.18
CA GLY A 155 2.49 -4.50 4.89
C GLY A 155 3.47 -3.88 5.88
N GLY A 156 3.32 -4.17 7.18
CA GLY A 156 4.25 -3.72 8.21
C GLY A 156 5.68 -4.23 7.98
N VAL A 157 5.84 -5.52 7.68
CA VAL A 157 7.15 -6.12 7.40
C VAL A 157 7.79 -5.48 6.15
N ILE A 158 7.02 -5.28 5.09
CA ILE A 158 7.49 -4.62 3.85
C ILE A 158 7.96 -3.20 4.15
N LEU A 159 7.24 -2.43 4.97
CA LEU A 159 7.62 -1.08 5.34
C LEU A 159 8.95 -1.02 6.10
N ILE A 160 9.20 -1.97 7.03
CA ILE A 160 10.50 -2.07 7.73
C ILE A 160 11.61 -2.35 6.73
N ILE A 161 11.42 -3.31 5.81
CA ILE A 161 12.42 -3.64 4.79
C ILE A 161 12.72 -2.44 3.90
N ILE A 162 11.70 -1.71 3.47
CA ILE A 162 11.87 -0.49 2.66
C ILE A 162 12.62 0.58 3.46
N SER A 163 12.28 0.79 4.75
CA SER A 163 12.97 1.74 5.62
C SER A 163 14.46 1.40 5.74
N MET A 164 14.81 0.15 6.02
CA MET A 164 16.19 -0.31 6.10
C MET A 164 16.94 -0.13 4.76
N PHE A 165 16.27 -0.42 3.64
CA PHE A 165 16.84 -0.27 2.30
C PHE A 165 17.11 1.21 1.94
N LEU A 166 16.17 2.10 2.22
CA LEU A 166 16.32 3.52 1.99
C LEU A 166 17.45 4.12 2.84
N THR A 167 17.54 3.75 4.12
CA THR A 167 18.61 4.22 5.02
C THR A 167 19.98 3.68 4.61
N PHE A 168 20.02 2.45 4.06
CA PHE A 168 21.28 1.86 3.60
C PHE A 168 21.80 2.50 2.30
N ILE A 169 20.92 3.01 1.43
CA ILE A 169 21.30 3.68 0.17
C ILE A 169 21.68 5.14 0.39
N ALA A 170 21.05 5.80 1.37
CA ALA A 170 21.29 7.19 1.71
C ALA A 170 22.67 7.40 2.34
#